data_0c6dc8b5c99d158f9851fb3c4d969251
#
_entry.id   0c6dc8b5c99d158f9851fb3c4d969251
#
_cell.length_a   1.000
_cell.length_b   1.000
_cell.length_c   1.000
_cell.angle_alpha   90.00
_cell.angle_beta   90.00
_cell.angle_gamma   90.00
#
_symmetry.space_group_name_H-M   'P 1'
#
loop_
_entity.id
_entity.type
_entity.pdbx_description
1 polymer ?
#
loop_
_entity_poly.entity_id
_entity_poly.type
_entity_poly.pdbx_seq_one_letter_code
_entity_poly.pdbx_strand_id
1 'polypeptide(L)'
;MENFFGWKDEFFSLTQIVPSLKEQFTENPQNAWLTVATIIGCIALLIVLIKAKKIEFTSQLITRIGIALALATILKLLRLYHFPQGGSITLGSMVPILLIAFMYGPQVGCLTGFLYGVITFIMDPYILHPVQVLFDYPLPFTALGLAGFFKDKRLLGVGISVFIRFLCHFISVSYTHLRAHETGAY
;
A
#
# COMPACT_ATOMS: atom_id res chain seq x y z
N MET A 1 -7.03 30.14 9.71
CA MET A 1 -8.07 29.16 9.23
C MET A 1 -7.72 28.56 7.88
N GLU A 2 -6.55 28.90 7.30
CA GLU A 2 -6.15 28.46 5.94
C GLU A 2 -5.45 27.10 5.88
N ASN A 3 -5.01 26.52 7.02
CA ASN A 3 -4.20 25.30 7.03
C ASN A 3 -4.97 24.01 7.41
N PHE A 4 -6.29 24.08 7.58
CA PHE A 4 -7.08 22.87 7.92
C PHE A 4 -7.45 22.02 6.68
N PHE A 5 -7.37 22.58 5.48
CA PHE A 5 -7.64 21.91 4.22
C PHE A 5 -6.46 21.99 3.23
N GLY A 6 -5.25 21.71 3.68
CA GLY A 6 -4.07 21.54 2.81
C GLY A 6 -4.14 20.33 1.85
N TRP A 7 -5.33 19.76 1.67
CA TRP A 7 -5.58 18.63 0.78
C TRP A 7 -5.66 18.99 -0.71
N LYS A 8 -5.79 20.29 -1.04
CA LYS A 8 -5.84 20.72 -2.45
C LYS A 8 -4.52 20.47 -3.18
N ASP A 9 -3.39 20.56 -2.47
CA ASP A 9 -2.06 20.36 -3.06
C ASP A 9 -1.63 18.90 -3.05
N GLU A 10 -2.25 18.07 -2.21
CA GLU A 10 -1.95 16.62 -2.12
C GLU A 10 -2.86 15.75 -2.98
N PHE A 11 -4.03 16.25 -3.40
CA PHE A 11 -5.06 15.41 -4.03
C PHE A 11 -4.72 14.96 -5.46
N PHE A 12 -3.72 15.55 -6.13
CA PHE A 12 -3.36 15.17 -7.49
C PHE A 12 -1.84 15.18 -7.72
N SER A 13 -1.12 14.33 -7.01
CA SER A 13 0.32 14.19 -7.21
C SER A 13 0.71 13.29 -8.39
N LEU A 14 -0.19 13.00 -9.33
CA LEU A 14 0.19 12.46 -10.64
C LEU A 14 1.21 13.34 -11.34
N THR A 15 1.14 14.66 -11.12
CA THR A 15 2.15 15.62 -11.57
C THR A 15 3.50 15.47 -10.88
N GLN A 16 3.58 14.82 -9.72
CA GLN A 16 4.83 14.53 -9.02
C GLN A 16 5.37 13.12 -9.32
N ILE A 17 4.48 12.15 -9.60
CA ILE A 17 4.89 10.79 -9.98
C ILE A 17 5.67 10.81 -11.30
N VAL A 18 5.18 11.53 -12.29
CA VAL A 18 5.82 11.62 -13.61
C VAL A 18 7.19 12.29 -13.55
N PRO A 19 7.39 13.45 -12.87
CA PRO A 19 8.71 14.03 -12.66
C PRO A 19 9.64 13.11 -11.86
N SER A 20 9.17 12.54 -10.74
CA SER A 20 9.98 11.65 -9.90
C SER A 20 10.45 10.41 -10.65
N LEU A 21 9.56 9.80 -11.45
CA LEU A 21 9.94 8.71 -12.34
C LEU A 21 10.95 9.18 -13.40
N LYS A 22 10.74 10.36 -13.99
CA LYS A 22 11.61 10.92 -15.01
C LYS A 22 13.00 11.26 -14.46
N GLU A 23 13.09 11.84 -13.26
CA GLU A 23 14.34 12.09 -12.54
C GLU A 23 15.10 10.79 -12.26
N GLN A 24 14.41 9.76 -11.76
CA GLN A 24 15.03 8.45 -11.51
C GLN A 24 15.54 7.78 -12.78
N PHE A 25 14.88 8.00 -13.93
CA PHE A 25 15.33 7.48 -15.22
C PHE A 25 16.49 8.27 -15.80
N THR A 26 16.60 9.59 -15.55
CA THR A 26 17.63 10.45 -16.15
C THR A 26 18.88 10.56 -15.30
N GLU A 27 18.78 10.61 -13.98
CA GLU A 27 19.93 10.83 -13.09
C GLU A 27 20.65 9.54 -12.70
N ASN A 28 19.97 8.40 -12.67
CA ASN A 28 20.56 7.11 -12.33
C ASN A 28 19.99 5.97 -13.17
N PRO A 29 20.54 5.68 -14.34
CA PRO A 29 20.08 4.59 -15.20
C PRO A 29 20.17 3.21 -14.51
N GLN A 30 21.01 3.05 -13.48
CA GLN A 30 21.06 1.84 -12.66
C GLN A 30 19.81 1.66 -11.78
N ASN A 31 19.08 2.74 -11.46
CA ASN A 31 17.85 2.66 -10.69
C ASN A 31 16.60 2.49 -11.58
N ALA A 32 16.70 2.82 -12.86
CA ALA A 32 15.60 2.69 -13.82
C ALA A 32 15.13 1.24 -13.97
N TRP A 33 16.06 0.28 -14.08
CA TRP A 33 15.73 -1.14 -14.17
C TRP A 33 15.08 -1.68 -12.89
N LEU A 34 15.45 -1.14 -11.72
CA LEU A 34 14.84 -1.50 -10.43
C LEU A 34 13.39 -1.02 -10.35
N THR A 35 13.09 0.18 -10.85
CA THR A 35 11.71 0.70 -10.94
C THR A 35 10.87 -0.18 -11.86
N VAL A 36 11.41 -0.56 -13.03
CA VAL A 36 10.75 -1.49 -13.94
C VAL A 36 10.53 -2.86 -13.27
N ALA A 37 11.54 -3.39 -12.58
CA ALA A 37 11.43 -4.65 -11.85
C ALA A 37 10.36 -4.61 -10.75
N THR A 38 10.21 -3.48 -10.05
CA THR A 38 9.16 -3.30 -9.03
C THR A 38 7.76 -3.29 -9.66
N ILE A 39 7.58 -2.60 -10.77
CA ILE A 39 6.31 -2.57 -11.51
C ILE A 39 5.98 -3.99 -12.00
N ILE A 40 6.95 -4.71 -12.56
CA ILE A 40 6.79 -6.11 -12.98
C ILE A 40 6.45 -6.99 -11.76
N GLY A 41 7.11 -6.80 -10.62
CA GLY A 41 6.82 -7.51 -9.37
C GLY A 41 5.40 -7.27 -8.87
N CYS A 42 4.92 -6.03 -8.92
CA CYS A 42 3.53 -5.68 -8.57
C CYS A 42 2.52 -6.33 -9.51
N ILE A 43 2.80 -6.30 -10.82
CA ILE A 43 1.94 -6.96 -11.84
C ILE A 43 1.94 -8.48 -11.64
N ALA A 44 3.11 -9.09 -11.40
CA ALA A 44 3.22 -10.51 -11.14
C ALA A 44 2.46 -10.91 -9.86
N LEU A 45 2.57 -10.14 -8.78
CA LEU A 45 1.81 -10.35 -7.56
C LEU A 45 0.30 -10.29 -7.81
N LEU A 46 -0.16 -9.31 -8.57
CA LEU A 46 -1.57 -9.18 -8.95
C LEU A 46 -2.04 -10.37 -9.77
N ILE A 47 -1.27 -10.83 -10.75
CA ILE A 47 -1.58 -12.01 -11.55
C ILE A 47 -1.67 -13.27 -10.67
N VAL A 48 -0.74 -13.44 -9.71
CA VAL A 48 -0.76 -14.57 -8.77
C VAL A 48 -2.01 -14.50 -7.89
N LEU A 49 -2.38 -13.32 -7.38
CA LEU A 49 -3.59 -13.14 -6.57
C LEU A 49 -4.87 -13.47 -7.35
N ILE A 50 -4.95 -13.10 -8.63
CA ILE A 50 -6.09 -13.40 -9.49
C ILE A 50 -6.13 -14.90 -9.84
N LYS A 51 -4.96 -15.51 -10.12
CA LYS A 51 -4.85 -16.93 -10.51
C LYS A 51 -4.96 -17.91 -9.34
N ALA A 52 -4.63 -17.50 -8.12
CA ALA A 52 -4.54 -18.40 -6.96
C ALA A 52 -5.86 -19.12 -6.63
N LYS A 53 -7.00 -18.56 -7.02
CA LYS A 53 -8.32 -19.22 -7.10
C LYS A 53 -9.22 -18.41 -8.03
N LYS A 54 -10.20 -19.07 -8.68
CA LYS A 54 -11.24 -18.38 -9.44
C LYS A 54 -12.08 -17.52 -8.49
N ILE A 55 -11.75 -16.22 -8.40
CA ILE A 55 -12.63 -15.24 -7.77
C ILE A 55 -13.76 -14.99 -8.76
N GLU A 56 -14.97 -15.39 -8.40
CA GLU A 56 -16.13 -15.05 -9.21
C GLU A 56 -16.46 -13.56 -8.99
N PHE A 57 -16.04 -12.75 -9.95
CA PHE A 57 -16.32 -11.31 -9.94
C PHE A 57 -17.79 -11.06 -10.29
N THR A 58 -18.64 -11.07 -9.28
CA THR A 58 -20.02 -10.61 -9.42
C THR A 58 -20.07 -9.08 -9.29
N SER A 59 -21.04 -8.44 -9.97
CA SER A 59 -21.24 -6.98 -9.85
C SER A 59 -21.37 -6.53 -8.40
N GLN A 60 -22.00 -7.33 -7.55
CA GLN A 60 -22.12 -7.08 -6.11
C GLN A 60 -20.75 -7.10 -5.38
N LEU A 61 -19.87 -8.04 -5.72
CA LEU A 61 -18.55 -8.13 -5.11
C LEU A 61 -17.69 -6.93 -5.50
N ILE A 62 -17.70 -6.56 -6.78
CA ILE A 62 -16.96 -5.39 -7.29
C ILE A 62 -17.43 -4.11 -6.60
N THR A 63 -18.75 -3.92 -6.48
CA THR A 63 -19.33 -2.75 -5.79
C THR A 63 -18.89 -2.69 -4.32
N ARG A 64 -18.91 -3.83 -3.60
CA ARG A 64 -18.50 -3.88 -2.18
C ARG A 64 -17.01 -3.61 -2.00
N ILE A 65 -16.15 -4.14 -2.88
CA ILE A 65 -14.72 -3.81 -2.89
C ILE A 65 -14.54 -2.31 -3.15
N GLY A 66 -15.23 -1.74 -4.14
CA GLY A 66 -15.18 -0.31 -4.45
C GLY A 66 -15.58 0.57 -3.26
N ILE A 67 -16.69 0.24 -2.58
CA ILE A 67 -17.13 0.96 -1.38
C ILE A 67 -16.07 0.84 -0.25
N ALA A 68 -15.52 -0.35 -0.04
CA ALA A 68 -14.51 -0.55 0.99
C ALA A 68 -13.22 0.25 0.70
N LEU A 69 -12.79 0.30 -0.56
CA LEU A 69 -11.63 1.09 -1.01
C LEU A 69 -11.89 2.59 -0.84
N ALA A 70 -13.08 3.07 -1.23
CA ALA A 70 -13.48 4.46 -1.04
C ALA A 70 -13.49 4.84 0.45
N LEU A 71 -14.11 4.01 1.29
CA LEU A 71 -14.15 4.24 2.74
C LEU A 71 -12.75 4.23 3.35
N ALA A 72 -11.91 3.26 3.00
CA ALA A 72 -10.53 3.19 3.46
C ALA A 72 -9.72 4.44 3.06
N THR A 73 -9.96 4.94 1.85
CA THR A 73 -9.32 6.16 1.31
C THR A 73 -9.79 7.40 2.08
N ILE A 74 -11.09 7.54 2.34
CA ILE A 74 -11.64 8.65 3.14
C ILE A 74 -11.07 8.60 4.57
N LEU A 75 -11.02 7.42 5.20
CA LEU A 75 -10.43 7.26 6.52
C LEU A 75 -8.91 7.55 6.53
N LYS A 76 -8.20 7.31 5.43
CA LYS A 76 -6.80 7.73 5.26
C LYS A 76 -6.67 9.24 5.22
N LEU A 77 -7.58 9.96 4.56
CA LEU A 77 -7.58 11.43 4.53
C LEU A 77 -7.83 12.04 5.91
N LEU A 78 -8.58 11.35 6.79
CA LEU A 78 -8.76 11.72 8.19
C LEU A 78 -7.52 11.34 9.01
N ARG A 79 -6.41 12.01 8.72
CA ARG A 79 -5.15 11.82 9.42
C ARG A 79 -5.21 12.51 10.79
N LEU A 80 -4.95 11.74 11.86
CA LEU A 80 -4.84 12.28 13.22
C LEU A 80 -3.49 12.94 13.45
N TYR A 81 -2.44 12.38 12.88
CA TYR A 81 -1.08 12.88 13.01
C TYR A 81 -0.23 12.49 11.79
N HIS A 82 0.60 13.42 11.33
CA HIS A 82 1.57 13.19 10.25
C HIS A 82 2.99 13.30 10.81
N PHE A 83 3.80 12.26 10.57
CA PHE A 83 5.21 12.27 10.96
C PHE A 83 6.04 12.98 9.90
N PRO A 84 7.00 13.84 10.27
CA PRO A 84 7.83 14.59 9.33
C PRO A 84 8.74 13.71 8.45
N GLN A 85 8.95 12.46 8.86
CA GLN A 85 9.80 11.47 8.15
C GLN A 85 8.99 10.52 7.26
N GLY A 86 7.75 10.85 6.95
CA GLY A 86 6.81 9.95 6.26
C GLY A 86 6.03 9.07 7.24
N GLY A 87 4.87 8.63 6.79
CA GLY A 87 3.94 7.89 7.63
C GLY A 87 2.93 8.79 8.36
N SER A 88 1.76 8.25 8.61
CA SER A 88 0.68 8.96 9.29
C SER A 88 -0.17 8.00 10.12
N ILE A 89 -0.67 8.50 11.25
CA ILE A 89 -1.67 7.79 12.05
C ILE A 89 -3.04 8.16 11.49
N THR A 90 -3.73 7.18 10.90
CA THR A 90 -5.04 7.33 10.29
C THR A 90 -6.14 6.73 11.15
N LEU A 91 -7.37 7.20 10.97
CA LEU A 91 -8.54 6.78 11.75
C LEU A 91 -9.06 5.40 11.27
N GLY A 92 -8.21 4.35 11.34
CA GLY A 92 -8.65 2.99 11.06
C GLY A 92 -8.85 2.64 9.58
N SER A 93 -8.08 3.25 8.66
CA SER A 93 -8.17 2.98 7.21
C SER A 93 -8.00 1.50 6.83
N MET A 94 -7.46 0.66 7.72
CA MET A 94 -7.33 -0.79 7.54
C MET A 94 -8.63 -1.56 7.78
N VAL A 95 -9.57 -0.99 8.54
CA VAL A 95 -10.80 -1.69 8.98
C VAL A 95 -11.65 -2.15 7.80
N PRO A 96 -11.92 -1.34 6.76
CA PRO A 96 -12.71 -1.80 5.62
C PRO A 96 -12.06 -2.97 4.87
N ILE A 97 -10.72 -3.01 4.77
CA ILE A 97 -9.99 -4.10 4.11
C ILE A 97 -10.11 -5.39 4.91
N LEU A 98 -9.92 -5.32 6.23
CA LEU A 98 -10.08 -6.45 7.14
C LEU A 98 -11.53 -6.99 7.10
N LEU A 99 -12.52 -6.11 7.01
CA LEU A 99 -13.92 -6.50 6.91
C LEU A 99 -14.17 -7.31 5.63
N ILE A 100 -13.68 -6.85 4.48
CA ILE A 100 -13.76 -7.60 3.21
C ILE A 100 -13.05 -8.95 3.33
N ALA A 101 -11.87 -9.01 3.97
CA ALA A 101 -11.14 -10.26 4.17
C ALA A 101 -11.95 -11.26 5.01
N PHE A 102 -12.61 -10.84 6.06
CA PHE A 102 -13.47 -11.72 6.89
C PHE A 102 -14.76 -12.14 6.19
N MET A 103 -15.36 -11.28 5.37
CA MET A 103 -16.61 -11.58 4.68
C MET A 103 -16.38 -12.51 3.47
N TYR A 104 -15.39 -12.24 2.66
CA TYR A 104 -15.17 -12.90 1.37
C TYR A 104 -13.98 -13.84 1.35
N GLY A 105 -13.20 -13.88 2.41
CA GLY A 105 -12.02 -14.73 2.55
C GLY A 105 -10.72 -14.05 2.13
N PRO A 106 -9.60 -14.77 2.34
CA PRO A 106 -8.26 -14.18 2.25
C PRO A 106 -7.91 -13.68 0.85
N GLN A 107 -8.43 -14.32 -0.19
CA GLN A 107 -8.08 -13.96 -1.56
C GLN A 107 -8.66 -12.61 -1.98
N VAL A 108 -9.96 -12.42 -1.72
CA VAL A 108 -10.63 -11.14 -1.98
C VAL A 108 -10.04 -10.06 -1.07
N GLY A 109 -9.75 -10.41 0.19
CA GLY A 109 -9.07 -9.51 1.13
C GLY A 109 -7.68 -9.07 0.64
N CYS A 110 -6.85 -10.02 0.17
CA CYS A 110 -5.53 -9.72 -0.39
C CYS A 110 -5.61 -8.86 -1.65
N LEU A 111 -6.56 -9.16 -2.56
CA LEU A 111 -6.80 -8.36 -3.74
C LEU A 111 -7.23 -6.93 -3.38
N THR A 112 -8.17 -6.78 -2.46
CA THR A 112 -8.63 -5.47 -1.96
C THR A 112 -7.48 -4.70 -1.32
N GLY A 113 -6.67 -5.36 -0.49
CA GLY A 113 -5.48 -4.77 0.12
C GLY A 113 -4.45 -4.34 -0.93
N PHE A 114 -4.18 -5.16 -1.94
CA PHE A 114 -3.30 -4.81 -3.04
C PHE A 114 -3.78 -3.54 -3.77
N LEU A 115 -5.05 -3.50 -4.17
CA LEU A 115 -5.64 -2.34 -4.83
C LEU A 115 -5.56 -1.08 -3.95
N TYR A 116 -5.81 -1.22 -2.65
CA TYR A 116 -5.65 -0.12 -1.71
C TYR A 116 -4.19 0.35 -1.60
N GLY A 117 -3.22 -0.57 -1.61
CA GLY A 117 -1.80 -0.24 -1.66
C GLY A 117 -1.43 0.60 -2.88
N VAL A 118 -1.96 0.22 -4.06
CA VAL A 118 -1.77 0.99 -5.30
C VAL A 118 -2.41 2.38 -5.21
N ILE A 119 -3.65 2.47 -4.70
CA ILE A 119 -4.32 3.77 -4.48
C ILE A 119 -3.50 4.64 -3.52
N THR A 120 -2.99 4.05 -2.44
CA THR A 120 -2.18 4.77 -1.45
C THR A 120 -0.88 5.28 -2.04
N PHE A 121 -0.24 4.49 -2.90
CA PHE A 121 0.96 4.90 -3.63
C PHE A 121 0.69 6.08 -4.58
N ILE A 122 -0.45 6.05 -5.30
CA ILE A 122 -0.83 7.15 -6.20
C ILE A 122 -1.12 8.45 -5.43
N MET A 123 -1.74 8.33 -4.24
CA MET A 123 -2.14 9.50 -3.45
C MET A 123 -0.97 10.16 -2.71
N ASP A 124 0.02 9.38 -2.30
CA ASP A 124 1.09 9.82 -1.40
C ASP A 124 2.37 9.04 -1.76
N PRO A 125 2.97 9.36 -2.94
CA PRO A 125 4.15 8.65 -3.41
C PRO A 125 5.39 9.09 -2.63
N TYR A 126 5.99 8.16 -1.89
CA TYR A 126 7.29 8.33 -1.27
C TYR A 126 8.24 7.30 -1.85
N ILE A 127 9.12 7.75 -2.75
CA ILE A 127 9.98 6.87 -3.55
C ILE A 127 11.44 7.21 -3.25
N LEU A 128 12.09 6.36 -2.47
CA LEU A 128 13.55 6.39 -2.28
C LEU A 128 14.20 5.26 -3.08
N HIS A 129 13.57 4.09 -3.10
CA HIS A 129 14.07 2.91 -3.80
C HIS A 129 12.91 2.00 -4.22
N PRO A 130 12.97 1.33 -5.38
CA PRO A 130 11.90 0.46 -5.87
C PRO A 130 11.51 -0.68 -4.90
N VAL A 131 12.50 -1.28 -4.23
CA VAL A 131 12.24 -2.32 -3.22
C VAL A 131 11.43 -1.76 -2.05
N GLN A 132 11.77 -0.54 -1.59
CA GLN A 132 11.02 0.16 -0.55
C GLN A 132 9.56 0.37 -0.96
N VAL A 133 9.30 0.82 -2.19
CA VAL A 133 7.92 1.03 -2.69
C VAL A 133 7.09 -0.25 -2.59
N LEU A 134 7.68 -1.41 -2.96
CA LEU A 134 7.00 -2.69 -2.88
C LEU A 134 6.65 -3.08 -1.44
N PHE A 135 7.57 -2.85 -0.49
CA PHE A 135 7.41 -3.19 0.92
C PHE A 135 6.61 -2.14 1.71
N ASP A 136 6.43 -0.91 1.20
CA ASP A 136 5.65 0.14 1.87
C ASP A 136 4.19 0.20 1.40
N TYR A 137 3.91 -0.15 0.13
CA TYR A 137 2.59 0.03 -0.44
C TYR A 137 1.87 -1.29 -0.73
N PRO A 138 2.18 -2.07 -1.78
CA PRO A 138 1.34 -3.21 -2.13
C PRO A 138 1.43 -4.38 -1.15
N LEU A 139 2.62 -4.75 -0.67
CA LEU A 139 2.80 -5.91 0.20
C LEU A 139 2.13 -5.75 1.57
N PRO A 140 2.34 -4.66 2.34
CA PRO A 140 1.77 -4.54 3.68
C PRO A 140 0.25 -4.46 3.67
N PHE A 141 -0.35 -3.88 2.64
CA PHE A 141 -1.81 -3.87 2.52
C PHE A 141 -2.37 -5.20 2.04
N THR A 142 -1.67 -5.91 1.15
CA THR A 142 -2.01 -7.29 0.77
C THR A 142 -1.99 -8.22 1.98
N ALA A 143 -1.03 -8.05 2.89
CA ALA A 143 -0.92 -8.85 4.11
C ALA A 143 -2.16 -8.74 5.03
N LEU A 144 -2.89 -7.60 5.00
CA LEU A 144 -4.14 -7.46 5.75
C LEU A 144 -5.20 -8.48 5.30
N GLY A 145 -5.19 -8.88 4.04
CA GLY A 145 -6.11 -9.90 3.51
C GLY A 145 -5.91 -11.27 4.13
N LEU A 146 -4.73 -11.58 4.69
CA LEU A 146 -4.46 -12.84 5.36
C LEU A 146 -5.34 -13.05 6.61
N ALA A 147 -5.89 -11.98 7.18
CA ALA A 147 -6.85 -12.08 8.28
C ALA A 147 -8.05 -12.97 7.93
N GLY A 148 -8.42 -13.04 6.65
CA GLY A 148 -9.52 -13.88 6.16
C GLY A 148 -9.32 -15.39 6.33
N PHE A 149 -8.10 -15.87 6.64
CA PHE A 149 -7.87 -17.27 7.00
C PHE A 149 -8.40 -17.60 8.40
N PHE A 150 -8.55 -16.60 9.27
CA PHE A 150 -8.87 -16.76 10.69
C PHE A 150 -10.31 -16.31 11.00
N LYS A 151 -11.30 -16.77 10.20
CA LYS A 151 -12.69 -16.33 10.34
C LYS A 151 -13.28 -16.57 11.74
N ASP A 152 -12.91 -17.70 12.39
CA ASP A 152 -13.39 -18.08 13.70
C ASP A 152 -12.66 -17.34 14.85
N LYS A 153 -11.41 -16.95 14.62
CA LYS A 153 -10.55 -16.26 15.59
C LYS A 153 -10.14 -14.87 15.07
N ARG A 154 -11.11 -13.98 14.91
CA ARG A 154 -10.94 -12.67 14.25
C ARG A 154 -9.81 -11.83 14.85
N LEU A 155 -9.72 -11.76 16.19
CA LEU A 155 -8.66 -11.00 16.87
C LEU A 155 -7.27 -11.54 16.54
N LEU A 156 -7.12 -12.86 16.47
CA LEU A 156 -5.87 -13.50 16.08
C LEU A 156 -5.53 -13.21 14.62
N GLY A 157 -6.53 -13.25 13.74
CA GLY A 157 -6.38 -12.90 12.33
C GLY A 157 -5.92 -11.45 12.12
N VAL A 158 -6.52 -10.50 12.84
CA VAL A 158 -6.10 -9.09 12.84
C VAL A 158 -4.68 -8.97 13.36
N GLY A 159 -4.36 -9.58 14.52
CA GLY A 159 -3.03 -9.51 15.11
C GLY A 159 -1.93 -10.01 14.18
N ILE A 160 -2.12 -11.18 13.56
CA ILE A 160 -1.15 -11.76 12.61
C ILE A 160 -1.01 -10.88 11.36
N SER A 161 -2.10 -10.44 10.76
CA SER A 161 -2.04 -9.64 9.54
C SER A 161 -1.38 -8.26 9.76
N VAL A 162 -1.68 -7.62 10.89
CA VAL A 162 -1.04 -6.36 11.29
C VAL A 162 0.44 -6.58 11.62
N PHE A 163 0.80 -7.70 12.25
CA PHE A 163 2.19 -8.04 12.53
C PHE A 163 3.00 -8.26 11.24
N ILE A 164 2.45 -9.00 10.27
CA ILE A 164 3.10 -9.19 8.96
C ILE A 164 3.25 -7.84 8.25
N ARG A 165 2.24 -6.99 8.30
CA ARG A 165 2.33 -5.63 7.78
C ARG A 165 3.46 -4.84 8.45
N PHE A 166 3.57 -4.91 9.77
CA PHE A 166 4.67 -4.27 10.51
C PHE A 166 6.03 -4.78 10.04
N LEU A 167 6.20 -6.10 9.84
CA LEU A 167 7.43 -6.68 9.31
C LEU A 167 7.78 -6.13 7.92
N CYS A 168 6.80 -5.95 7.03
CA CYS A 168 7.03 -5.36 5.71
C CYS A 168 7.62 -3.94 5.84
N HIS A 169 6.99 -3.08 6.67
CA HIS A 169 7.51 -1.74 6.91
C HIS A 169 8.87 -1.74 7.61
N PHE A 170 9.09 -2.65 8.56
CA PHE A 170 10.39 -2.79 9.24
C PHE A 170 11.50 -3.15 8.26
N ILE A 171 11.25 -4.08 7.32
CA ILE A 171 12.21 -4.45 6.27
C ILE A 171 12.47 -3.25 5.35
N SER A 172 11.43 -2.51 4.97
CA SER A 172 11.55 -1.31 4.14
C SER A 172 12.47 -0.26 4.78
N VAL A 173 12.21 0.07 6.05
CA VAL A 173 12.99 1.06 6.81
C VAL A 173 14.41 0.58 7.01
N SER A 174 14.62 -0.69 7.40
CA SER A 174 15.96 -1.25 7.59
C SER A 174 16.78 -1.22 6.31
N TYR A 175 16.15 -1.55 5.17
CA TYR A 175 16.81 -1.53 3.86
C TYR A 175 17.23 -0.10 3.46
N THR A 176 16.36 0.89 3.66
CA THR A 176 16.67 2.29 3.35
C THR A 176 17.76 2.86 4.23
N HIS A 177 17.75 2.55 5.53
CA HIS A 177 18.79 3.00 6.46
C HIS A 177 20.17 2.38 6.15
N LEU A 178 20.25 1.08 5.92
CA LEU A 178 21.50 0.41 5.56
C LEU A 178 22.12 1.02 4.30
N ARG A 179 21.30 1.29 3.30
CA ARG A 179 21.77 1.86 2.03
C ARG A 179 22.17 3.33 2.14
N ALA A 180 21.51 4.11 2.98
CA ALA A 180 21.92 5.48 3.25
C ALA A 180 23.33 5.55 3.87
N HIS A 181 23.67 4.61 4.74
CA HIS A 181 25.03 4.48 5.28
C HIS A 181 26.07 4.11 4.22
N GLU A 182 25.75 3.25 3.27
CA GLU A 182 26.66 2.83 2.20
C GLU A 182 26.95 3.97 1.19
N THR A 183 25.96 4.82 0.94
CA THR A 183 26.08 5.91 -0.06
C THR A 183 26.57 7.23 0.51
N GLY A 184 26.78 7.33 1.84
CA GLY A 184 27.22 8.56 2.49
C GLY A 184 26.22 9.73 2.38
N ALA A 185 24.97 9.45 2.07
CA ALA A 185 23.90 10.43 1.90
C ALA A 185 23.32 10.88 3.26
N TYR A 186 24.15 11.62 4.03
CA TYR A 186 23.74 12.42 5.19
C TYR A 186 24.20 13.85 5.00
#